data_ef6e5a8190707c1f93525d23f6dfcf36
#
_entry.id   ef6e5a8190707c1f93525d23f6dfcf36
#
_cell.length_a   1.000
_cell.length_b   1.000
_cell.length_c   1.000
_cell.angle_alpha   90.00
_cell.angle_beta   90.00
_cell.angle_gamma   90.00
#
_symmetry.space_group_name_H-M   'P 1'
#
loop_
_entity.id
_entity.type
_entity.pdbx_description
1 polymer ?
#
loop_
_entity_poly.entity_id
_entity_poly.type
_entity_poly.pdbx_seq_one_letter_code
_entity_poly.pdbx_strand_id
1 'polypeptide(L)'
;MSLNFTGFSEDTLDFQQFLREENWSKDSWDENSKEIWRKNVKPEINSLLSVCASDISERTEFNFQSDIARGWNRGGPTKFFWGAVVPQNGHRHTNIQLFIALRSGYVRAGLFLEDSIKAKAAWDFAINSMKNNEQQVSNVIEQASIIGINPCIPLLPKQKGTPIPTKIDPKSNLWSTTFENHKQIDILKAWKVGDPILRNPNFANEIISVFMELMPLYRIISNPEVFD
;
A
#
# COMPACT_ATOMS: atom_id res chain seq x y z
N MET A 1 -19.09 16.81 1.78
CA MET A 1 -17.75 17.42 1.81
C MET A 1 -17.03 16.91 0.58
N SER A 2 -16.55 17.78 -0.30
CA SER A 2 -15.76 17.33 -1.44
C SER A 2 -14.47 16.72 -0.89
N LEU A 3 -14.21 15.45 -1.21
CA LEU A 3 -12.98 14.76 -0.91
C LEU A 3 -11.89 15.37 -1.80
N ASN A 4 -11.11 16.31 -1.30
CA ASN A 4 -10.06 16.96 -2.08
C ASN A 4 -8.70 16.66 -1.45
N PHE A 5 -7.93 15.79 -2.08
CA PHE A 5 -6.51 15.69 -1.82
C PHE A 5 -5.79 16.80 -2.60
N THR A 6 -4.98 17.60 -1.91
CA THR A 6 -4.29 18.77 -2.49
C THR A 6 -2.79 18.55 -2.70
N GLY A 7 -2.30 17.34 -2.49
CA GLY A 7 -0.89 16.99 -2.38
C GLY A 7 -0.47 16.85 -0.92
N PHE A 8 0.69 16.23 -0.68
CA PHE A 8 1.29 16.21 0.65
C PHE A 8 1.96 17.54 0.97
N SER A 9 1.75 18.04 2.18
CA SER A 9 2.45 19.22 2.70
C SER A 9 3.93 18.93 2.94
N GLU A 10 4.75 20.00 3.05
CA GLU A 10 6.14 19.90 3.48
C GLU A 10 6.22 19.21 4.85
N ASP A 11 5.37 19.60 5.81
CA ASP A 11 5.35 19.01 7.13
C ASP A 11 5.16 17.49 7.09
N THR A 12 4.29 16.97 6.20
CA THR A 12 4.07 15.52 6.03
C THR A 12 5.29 14.85 5.42
N LEU A 13 5.93 15.46 4.43
CA LEU A 13 7.09 14.88 3.76
C LEU A 13 8.36 14.96 4.63
N ASP A 14 8.55 16.04 5.39
CA ASP A 14 9.64 16.20 6.34
C ASP A 14 9.46 15.28 7.55
N PHE A 15 8.24 15.07 7.98
CA PHE A 15 7.94 14.12 9.04
C PHE A 15 8.39 12.70 8.71
N GLN A 16 8.40 12.33 7.43
CA GLN A 16 8.98 11.07 6.98
C GLN A 16 10.50 11.03 7.12
N GLN A 17 11.20 12.14 6.97
CA GLN A 17 12.65 12.24 7.23
C GLN A 17 12.95 12.01 8.72
N PHE A 18 12.14 12.58 9.59
CA PHE A 18 12.19 12.29 11.03
C PHE A 18 12.07 10.80 11.33
N LEU A 19 11.22 10.09 10.60
CA LEU A 19 11.09 8.63 10.71
C LEU A 19 12.35 7.86 10.26
N ARG A 20 13.23 8.51 9.50
CA ARG A 20 14.47 7.92 8.99
C ARG A 20 15.58 7.94 10.04
N GLU A 21 15.62 8.93 10.90
CA GLU A 21 16.63 9.08 11.91
C GLU A 21 16.47 8.05 13.02
N GLU A 22 17.56 7.45 13.45
CA GLU A 22 17.63 6.14 14.12
C GLU A 22 17.03 6.06 15.53
N ASN A 23 16.47 7.13 16.07
CA ASN A 23 16.07 7.23 17.47
C ASN A 23 14.56 6.99 17.68
N TRP A 24 14.08 5.86 17.22
CA TRP A 24 12.73 5.39 17.53
C TRP A 24 12.66 4.83 18.94
N SER A 25 12.60 5.69 19.93
CA SER A 25 12.12 5.32 21.24
C SER A 25 10.63 5.68 21.37
N LYS A 26 9.97 5.03 22.31
CA LYS A 26 8.60 5.36 22.72
C LYS A 26 8.45 6.84 23.13
N ASP A 27 9.54 7.45 23.52
CA ASP A 27 9.66 8.81 24.04
C ASP A 27 10.12 9.82 22.98
N SER A 28 10.38 9.40 21.74
CA SER A 28 10.91 10.27 20.67
C SER A 28 9.85 11.18 20.01
N TRP A 29 8.57 10.99 20.32
CA TRP A 29 7.51 11.88 19.83
C TRP A 29 7.18 12.92 20.88
N ASP A 30 7.73 14.10 20.68
CA ASP A 30 7.35 15.30 21.41
C ASP A 30 5.94 15.78 21.02
N GLU A 31 5.43 16.78 21.71
CA GLU A 31 4.09 17.31 21.42
C GLU A 31 4.00 17.93 20.02
N ASN A 32 5.08 18.52 19.52
CA ASN A 32 5.13 19.07 18.17
C ASN A 32 4.97 17.96 17.10
N SER A 33 5.69 16.85 17.24
CA SER A 33 5.55 15.67 16.36
C SER A 33 4.13 15.09 16.39
N LYS A 34 3.50 15.03 17.56
CA LYS A 34 2.10 14.60 17.70
C LYS A 34 1.14 15.57 17.04
N GLU A 35 1.42 16.85 17.09
CA GLU A 35 0.61 17.87 16.45
C GLU A 35 0.69 17.81 14.93
N ILE A 36 1.90 17.70 14.36
CA ILE A 36 2.13 17.50 12.93
C ILE A 36 1.38 16.22 12.46
N TRP A 37 1.51 15.13 13.18
CA TRP A 37 0.77 13.92 12.87
C TRP A 37 -0.75 14.14 12.82
N ARG A 38 -1.31 14.82 13.80
CA ARG A 38 -2.76 15.02 13.90
C ARG A 38 -3.29 16.01 12.86
N LYS A 39 -2.55 17.09 12.60
CA LYS A 39 -3.01 18.20 11.75
C LYS A 39 -2.71 17.99 10.27
N ASN A 40 -1.59 17.34 9.93
CA ASN A 40 -1.09 17.22 8.58
C ASN A 40 -1.10 15.76 8.10
N VAL A 41 -0.26 14.91 8.65
CA VAL A 41 0.01 13.57 8.12
C VAL A 41 -1.26 12.71 8.04
N LYS A 42 -1.98 12.58 9.15
CA LYS A 42 -3.18 11.75 9.22
C LYS A 42 -4.33 12.27 8.34
N PRO A 43 -4.66 13.56 8.34
CA PRO A 43 -5.70 14.10 7.44
C PRO A 43 -5.35 13.95 5.97
N GLU A 44 -4.11 14.18 5.56
CA GLU A 44 -3.68 14.07 4.17
C GLU A 44 -3.74 12.63 3.66
N ILE A 45 -3.26 11.66 4.45
CA ILE A 45 -3.38 10.23 4.10
C ILE A 45 -4.85 9.82 4.01
N ASN A 46 -5.69 10.24 4.96
CA ASN A 46 -7.12 9.95 4.95
C ASN A 46 -7.80 10.52 3.71
N SER A 47 -7.50 11.76 3.36
CA SER A 47 -8.03 12.42 2.17
C SER A 47 -7.65 11.65 0.90
N LEU A 48 -6.37 11.31 0.76
CA LEU A 48 -5.86 10.55 -0.39
C LEU A 48 -6.55 9.18 -0.51
N LEU A 49 -6.62 8.42 0.59
CA LEU A 49 -7.28 7.11 0.60
C LEU A 49 -8.76 7.21 0.25
N SER A 50 -9.45 8.22 0.77
CA SER A 50 -10.88 8.41 0.51
C SER A 50 -11.15 8.79 -0.94
N VAL A 51 -10.31 9.65 -1.53
CA VAL A 51 -10.38 9.97 -2.98
C VAL A 51 -10.16 8.72 -3.80
N CYS A 52 -9.13 7.93 -3.49
CA CYS A 52 -8.85 6.69 -4.21
C CYS A 52 -9.99 5.67 -4.09
N ALA A 53 -10.54 5.49 -2.89
CA ALA A 53 -11.64 4.54 -2.67
C ALA A 53 -12.90 4.94 -3.45
N SER A 54 -13.25 6.23 -3.47
CA SER A 54 -14.40 6.74 -4.24
C SER A 54 -14.20 6.55 -5.75
N ASP A 55 -13.06 7.00 -6.28
CA ASP A 55 -12.78 6.95 -7.73
C ASP A 55 -12.73 5.50 -8.25
N ILE A 56 -12.08 4.59 -7.50
CA ILE A 56 -12.01 3.19 -7.90
C ILE A 56 -13.40 2.52 -7.84
N SER A 57 -14.21 2.86 -6.83
CA SER A 57 -15.58 2.35 -6.75
C SER A 57 -16.43 2.82 -7.93
N GLU A 58 -16.24 4.05 -8.40
CA GLU A 58 -16.94 4.59 -9.57
C GLU A 58 -16.51 3.94 -10.89
N ARG A 59 -15.25 3.47 -10.98
CA ARG A 59 -14.65 2.88 -12.20
C ARG A 59 -14.74 1.36 -12.25
N THR A 60 -15.14 0.72 -11.18
CA THR A 60 -15.19 -0.74 -11.09
C THR A 60 -16.57 -1.20 -10.64
N GLU A 61 -16.80 -2.50 -10.71
CA GLU A 61 -17.99 -3.16 -10.16
C GLU A 61 -17.97 -3.29 -8.63
N PHE A 62 -16.85 -2.92 -7.98
CA PHE A 62 -16.64 -3.13 -6.56
C PHE A 62 -16.89 -1.86 -5.75
N ASN A 63 -17.45 -2.02 -4.55
CA ASN A 63 -17.55 -0.96 -3.57
C ASN A 63 -16.36 -1.01 -2.61
N PHE A 64 -15.56 0.05 -2.61
CA PHE A 64 -14.40 0.18 -1.75
C PHE A 64 -14.60 1.22 -0.66
N GLN A 65 -13.90 1.03 0.44
CA GLN A 65 -13.76 1.99 1.53
C GLN A 65 -12.30 2.17 1.93
N SER A 66 -12.02 3.31 2.56
CA SER A 66 -10.71 3.57 3.14
C SER A 66 -10.61 2.98 4.55
N ASP A 67 -9.54 2.23 4.82
CA ASP A 67 -9.19 1.70 6.15
C ASP A 67 -7.80 2.20 6.54
N ILE A 68 -7.75 3.22 7.40
CA ILE A 68 -6.49 3.81 7.83
C ILE A 68 -5.88 3.05 9.00
N ALA A 69 -4.63 2.68 8.86
CA ALA A 69 -3.86 2.17 9.98
C ALA A 69 -3.61 3.29 10.99
N ARG A 70 -3.83 3.00 12.25
CA ARG A 70 -3.45 3.92 13.32
C ARG A 70 -1.93 4.02 13.33
N GLY A 71 -1.38 5.24 13.15
CA GLY A 71 0.06 5.51 13.23
C GLY A 71 0.65 5.31 14.62
N TRP A 72 -0.15 4.86 15.57
CA TRP A 72 0.20 4.66 16.96
C TRP A 72 -0.19 3.26 17.40
N ASN A 73 0.79 2.37 17.52
CA ASN A 73 0.60 1.06 18.13
C ASN A 73 0.72 1.14 19.66
N ARG A 74 0.24 0.10 20.39
CA ARG A 74 0.29 0.00 21.85
C ARG A 74 1.67 0.22 22.48
N GLY A 75 2.73 0.33 21.68
CA GLY A 75 4.12 0.50 22.09
C GLY A 75 4.79 1.78 21.60
N GLY A 76 4.11 2.69 20.94
CA GLY A 76 4.68 3.93 20.39
C GLY A 76 4.49 4.08 18.89
N PRO A 77 5.11 5.09 18.27
CA PRO A 77 4.97 5.39 16.87
C PRO A 77 5.48 4.26 15.97
N THR A 78 4.83 4.05 14.84
CA THR A 78 5.26 3.07 13.83
C THR A 78 6.29 3.69 12.89
N LYS A 79 7.24 2.88 12.40
CA LYS A 79 8.27 3.31 11.45
C LYS A 79 7.72 3.69 10.06
N PHE A 80 6.44 3.59 9.85
CA PHE A 80 5.76 3.93 8.62
C PHE A 80 4.28 4.18 8.89
N PHE A 81 3.69 5.02 8.07
CA PHE A 81 2.26 5.25 8.06
C PHE A 81 1.68 4.62 6.83
N TRP A 82 0.58 3.93 6.99
CA TRP A 82 -0.10 3.31 5.89
C TRP A 82 -1.59 3.23 6.11
N GLY A 83 -2.30 3.16 5.03
CA GLY A 83 -3.71 2.84 5.00
C GLY A 83 -4.02 2.00 3.78
N ALA A 84 -5.20 1.46 3.72
CA ALA A 84 -5.65 0.60 2.66
C ALA A 84 -6.99 1.05 2.10
N VAL A 85 -7.20 0.74 0.84
CA VAL A 85 -8.49 0.71 0.19
C VAL A 85 -8.89 -0.76 0.13
N VAL A 86 -10.01 -1.09 0.74
CA VAL A 86 -10.51 -2.46 0.90
C VAL A 86 -11.99 -2.53 0.50
N PRO A 87 -12.53 -3.70 0.18
CA PRO A 87 -13.97 -3.85 -0.02
C PRO A 87 -14.78 -3.29 1.15
N GLN A 88 -15.96 -2.77 0.89
CA GLN A 88 -16.80 -2.10 1.90
C GLN A 88 -17.11 -3.01 3.10
N ASN A 89 -17.24 -4.31 2.88
CA ASN A 89 -17.46 -5.31 3.94
C ASN A 89 -16.15 -5.95 4.43
N GLY A 90 -14.98 -5.48 3.90
CA GLY A 90 -13.67 -6.02 4.20
C GLY A 90 -12.92 -5.24 5.28
N HIS A 91 -11.82 -5.84 5.73
CA HIS A 91 -10.90 -5.21 6.66
C HIS A 91 -9.44 -5.50 6.23
N ARG A 92 -8.55 -4.50 6.36
CA ARG A 92 -7.14 -4.61 5.92
C ARG A 92 -6.36 -5.80 6.49
N HIS A 93 -6.77 -6.35 7.62
CA HIS A 93 -6.08 -7.49 8.21
C HIS A 93 -6.61 -8.86 7.74
N THR A 94 -7.68 -8.88 6.98
CA THR A 94 -8.34 -10.13 6.55
C THR A 94 -8.44 -10.25 5.03
N ASN A 95 -8.16 -9.18 4.30
CA ASN A 95 -8.33 -9.12 2.85
C ASN A 95 -7.07 -8.62 2.13
N ILE A 96 -7.05 -8.84 0.84
CA ILE A 96 -6.10 -8.19 -0.07
C ILE A 96 -6.35 -6.68 -0.01
N GLN A 97 -5.27 -5.94 -0.01
CA GLN A 97 -5.28 -4.49 0.17
C GLN A 97 -4.74 -3.80 -1.07
N LEU A 98 -5.41 -2.75 -1.52
CA LEU A 98 -4.79 -1.69 -2.28
C LEU A 98 -4.26 -0.68 -1.27
N PHE A 99 -2.96 -0.59 -1.08
CA PHE A 99 -2.36 0.16 0.02
C PHE A 99 -1.64 1.42 -0.44
N ILE A 100 -1.58 2.39 0.46
CA ILE A 100 -0.70 3.56 0.37
C ILE A 100 0.12 3.61 1.66
N ALA A 101 1.44 3.72 1.53
CA ALA A 101 2.34 3.77 2.67
C ALA A 101 3.36 4.88 2.53
N LEU A 102 3.48 5.68 3.59
CA LEU A 102 4.54 6.64 3.79
C LEU A 102 5.63 5.97 4.61
N ARG A 103 6.77 5.72 3.99
CA ARG A 103 7.99 5.26 4.66
C ARG A 103 9.07 6.30 4.52
N SER A 104 10.06 6.23 5.41
CA SER A 104 11.25 7.06 5.32
C SER A 104 11.81 7.07 3.90
N GLY A 105 11.81 8.23 3.27
CA GLY A 105 12.36 8.45 1.94
C GLY A 105 11.48 8.07 0.74
N TYR A 106 10.32 7.43 0.96
CA TYR A 106 9.45 6.97 -0.12
C TYR A 106 7.97 6.99 0.25
N VAL A 107 7.14 7.38 -0.71
CA VAL A 107 5.72 7.04 -0.74
C VAL A 107 5.54 5.82 -1.63
N ARG A 108 4.73 4.87 -1.24
CA ARG A 108 4.48 3.63 -1.98
C ARG A 108 3.00 3.37 -2.09
N ALA A 109 2.58 2.84 -3.23
CA ALA A 109 1.23 2.35 -3.41
C ALA A 109 1.22 1.07 -4.26
N GLY A 110 0.28 0.20 -4.00
CA GLY A 110 0.19 -1.05 -4.70
C GLY A 110 -0.76 -2.05 -4.05
N LEU A 111 -0.51 -3.32 -4.31
CA LEU A 111 -1.28 -4.44 -3.81
C LEU A 111 -0.47 -5.19 -2.76
N PHE A 112 -1.11 -5.51 -1.64
CA PHE A 112 -0.49 -6.19 -0.50
C PHE A 112 -1.39 -7.28 0.08
N LEU A 113 -0.78 -8.41 0.41
CA LEU A 113 -1.36 -9.48 1.23
C LEU A 113 -0.23 -10.23 1.93
N GLU A 114 -0.42 -10.54 3.21
CA GLU A 114 0.56 -11.28 4.03
C GLU A 114 -0.02 -12.63 4.48
N ASP A 115 0.79 -13.69 4.46
CA ASP A 115 0.46 -14.98 5.08
C ASP A 115 0.43 -14.82 6.60
N SER A 116 -0.70 -14.46 7.12
CA SER A 116 -0.94 -14.25 8.54
C SER A 116 -2.18 -15.03 9.01
N ILE A 117 -2.25 -15.29 10.31
CA ILE A 117 -3.40 -16.01 10.90
C ILE A 117 -4.72 -15.32 10.55
N LYS A 118 -4.74 -13.98 10.53
CA LYS A 118 -5.96 -13.21 10.26
C LYS A 118 -6.34 -13.20 8.79
N ALA A 119 -5.35 -13.22 7.89
CA ALA A 119 -5.56 -13.19 6.45
C ALA A 119 -5.50 -14.59 5.80
N LYS A 120 -5.45 -15.67 6.59
CA LYS A 120 -5.19 -17.01 6.09
C LYS A 120 -6.16 -17.43 4.97
N ALA A 121 -7.45 -17.20 5.14
CA ALA A 121 -8.45 -17.53 4.12
C ALA A 121 -8.22 -16.76 2.81
N ALA A 122 -7.94 -15.45 2.89
CA ALA A 122 -7.63 -14.63 1.72
C ALA A 122 -6.31 -15.06 1.07
N TRP A 123 -5.30 -15.40 1.89
CA TRP A 123 -4.02 -15.91 1.41
C TRP A 123 -4.17 -17.21 0.63
N ASP A 124 -4.83 -18.20 1.22
CA ASP A 124 -5.02 -19.52 0.58
C ASP A 124 -5.82 -19.38 -0.72
N PHE A 125 -6.86 -18.57 -0.72
CA PHE A 125 -7.61 -18.27 -1.94
C PHE A 125 -6.72 -17.63 -3.00
N ALA A 126 -5.97 -16.59 -2.66
CA ALA A 126 -5.11 -15.86 -3.59
C ALA A 126 -4.05 -16.78 -4.23
N ILE A 127 -3.35 -17.59 -3.43
CA ILE A 127 -2.31 -18.50 -3.92
C ILE A 127 -2.92 -19.59 -4.82
N ASN A 128 -4.05 -20.17 -4.43
CA ASN A 128 -4.72 -21.18 -5.27
C ASN A 128 -5.23 -20.58 -6.59
N SER A 129 -5.78 -19.37 -6.54
CA SER A 129 -6.23 -18.65 -7.74
C SER A 129 -5.08 -18.32 -8.67
N MET A 130 -3.92 -17.91 -8.13
CA MET A 130 -2.71 -17.70 -8.93
C MET A 130 -2.24 -18.99 -9.60
N LYS A 131 -2.19 -20.12 -8.88
CA LYS A 131 -1.81 -21.43 -9.45
C LYS A 131 -2.68 -21.83 -10.63
N ASN A 132 -3.97 -21.54 -10.54
CA ASN A 132 -4.91 -21.86 -11.60
C ASN A 132 -4.87 -20.88 -12.79
N ASN A 133 -4.29 -19.68 -12.61
CA ASN A 133 -4.27 -18.60 -13.59
C ASN A 133 -2.85 -18.05 -13.83
N GLU A 134 -1.81 -18.85 -13.66
CA GLU A 134 -0.40 -18.42 -13.64
C GLU A 134 -0.01 -17.58 -14.85
N GLN A 135 -0.44 -17.97 -16.06
CA GLN A 135 -0.14 -17.20 -17.27
C GLN A 135 -0.81 -15.82 -17.27
N GLN A 136 -2.03 -15.73 -16.80
CA GLN A 136 -2.76 -14.45 -16.73
C GLN A 136 -2.13 -13.54 -15.66
N VAL A 137 -1.75 -14.10 -14.52
CA VAL A 137 -1.01 -13.39 -13.45
C VAL A 137 0.32 -12.85 -13.98
N SER A 138 1.10 -13.67 -14.68
CA SER A 138 2.36 -13.25 -15.30
C SER A 138 2.15 -12.10 -16.27
N ASN A 139 1.18 -12.20 -17.15
CA ASN A 139 0.89 -11.14 -18.12
C ASN A 139 0.55 -9.80 -17.44
N VAL A 140 -0.28 -9.83 -16.38
CA VAL A 140 -0.64 -8.60 -15.64
C VAL A 140 0.58 -8.00 -14.95
N ILE A 141 1.41 -8.82 -14.30
CA ILE A 141 2.63 -8.34 -13.61
C ILE A 141 3.63 -7.77 -14.63
N GLU A 142 3.84 -8.42 -15.77
CA GLU A 142 4.72 -7.91 -16.82
C GLU A 142 4.24 -6.56 -17.36
N GLN A 143 2.96 -6.40 -17.65
CA GLN A 143 2.39 -5.13 -18.10
C GLN A 143 2.54 -4.03 -17.04
N ALA A 144 2.20 -4.31 -15.78
CA ALA A 144 2.38 -3.38 -14.68
C ALA A 144 3.85 -2.95 -14.50
N SER A 145 4.80 -3.85 -14.76
CA SER A 145 6.23 -3.57 -14.63
C SER A 145 6.75 -2.56 -15.67
N ILE A 146 6.14 -2.48 -16.85
CA ILE A 146 6.48 -1.50 -17.89
C ILE A 146 6.31 -0.07 -17.39
N ILE A 147 5.30 0.19 -16.55
CA ILE A 147 5.02 1.51 -15.97
C ILE A 147 5.58 1.68 -14.56
N GLY A 148 6.47 0.78 -14.15
CA GLY A 148 7.21 0.88 -12.89
C GLY A 148 6.52 0.30 -11.67
N ILE A 149 5.41 -0.44 -11.83
CA ILE A 149 4.77 -1.22 -10.77
C ILE A 149 5.42 -2.59 -10.75
N ASN A 150 6.11 -2.93 -9.66
CA ASN A 150 6.92 -4.14 -9.62
C ASN A 150 6.58 -5.01 -8.41
N PRO A 151 6.63 -6.34 -8.57
CA PRO A 151 6.66 -7.23 -7.44
C PRO A 151 7.97 -7.03 -6.66
N CYS A 152 7.88 -7.07 -5.35
CA CYS A 152 8.99 -6.74 -4.47
C CYS A 152 9.19 -7.81 -3.39
N ILE A 153 10.44 -8.01 -3.00
CA ILE A 153 10.78 -8.83 -1.85
C ILE A 153 10.35 -8.07 -0.57
N PRO A 154 9.67 -8.75 0.37
CA PRO A 154 9.27 -8.16 1.63
C PRO A 154 10.45 -7.53 2.38
N LEU A 155 10.23 -6.35 2.92
CA LEU A 155 11.22 -5.70 3.76
C LEU A 155 11.24 -6.35 5.14
N LEU A 156 12.37 -6.91 5.51
CA LEU A 156 12.54 -7.51 6.84
C LEU A 156 12.35 -6.44 7.94
N PRO A 157 11.63 -6.75 9.02
CA PRO A 157 11.31 -5.79 10.08
C PRO A 157 12.54 -5.16 10.77
N LYS A 158 13.68 -5.83 10.69
CA LYS A 158 14.93 -5.45 11.39
C LYS A 158 15.97 -4.76 10.50
N GLN A 159 15.68 -4.52 9.23
CA GLN A 159 16.64 -3.78 8.39
C GLN A 159 16.70 -2.33 8.86
N LYS A 160 17.89 -1.91 9.28
CA LYS A 160 18.19 -0.50 9.57
C LYS A 160 18.11 0.30 8.26
N GLY A 161 17.57 1.47 8.35
CA GLY A 161 17.31 2.32 7.20
C GLY A 161 16.01 1.90 6.47
N THR A 162 15.68 2.63 5.41
CA THR A 162 14.55 2.25 4.54
C THR A 162 15.12 1.82 3.22
N PRO A 163 15.40 0.52 3.05
CA PRO A 163 15.84 0.03 1.77
C PRO A 163 14.74 0.30 0.74
N ILE A 164 15.15 0.67 -0.45
CA ILE A 164 14.29 0.62 -1.63
C ILE A 164 13.82 -0.83 -1.73
N PRO A 165 12.51 -1.09 -1.93
CA PRO A 165 12.03 -2.45 -2.12
C PRO A 165 12.83 -3.13 -3.22
N THR A 166 13.40 -4.28 -2.93
CA THR A 166 14.12 -5.07 -3.94
C THR A 166 13.09 -5.68 -4.87
N LYS A 167 13.18 -5.31 -6.15
CA LYS A 167 12.29 -5.83 -7.18
C LYS A 167 12.60 -7.30 -7.45
N ILE A 168 11.54 -8.07 -7.68
CA ILE A 168 11.63 -9.42 -8.24
C ILE A 168 11.58 -9.28 -9.77
N ASP A 169 12.38 -10.08 -10.49
CA ASP A 169 12.35 -10.07 -11.95
C ASP A 169 10.94 -10.43 -12.44
N PRO A 170 10.27 -9.55 -13.21
CA PRO A 170 8.92 -9.81 -13.72
C PRO A 170 8.83 -11.02 -14.66
N LYS A 171 9.94 -11.54 -15.15
CA LYS A 171 10.03 -12.78 -15.94
C LYS A 171 10.03 -14.07 -15.12
N SER A 172 9.80 -13.99 -13.82
CA SER A 172 9.65 -15.16 -12.96
C SER A 172 8.43 -15.98 -13.40
N ASN A 173 8.64 -17.28 -13.64
CA ASN A 173 7.63 -18.13 -14.29
C ASN A 173 6.60 -18.75 -13.35
N LEU A 174 6.70 -18.52 -12.03
CA LEU A 174 5.81 -19.14 -11.04
C LEU A 174 5.55 -18.15 -9.90
N TRP A 175 4.62 -17.22 -10.12
CA TRP A 175 4.30 -16.16 -9.15
C TRP A 175 3.70 -16.71 -7.87
N SER A 176 2.84 -17.72 -7.96
CA SER A 176 2.27 -18.40 -6.80
C SER A 176 3.37 -18.95 -5.88
N THR A 177 4.34 -19.69 -6.45
CA THR A 177 5.48 -20.23 -5.69
C THR A 177 6.38 -19.12 -5.15
N THR A 178 6.62 -18.06 -5.94
CA THR A 178 7.45 -16.94 -5.52
C THR A 178 6.85 -16.26 -4.29
N PHE A 179 5.55 -15.96 -4.30
CA PHE A 179 4.89 -15.32 -3.17
C PHE A 179 4.73 -16.25 -1.97
N GLU A 180 4.48 -17.54 -2.17
CA GLU A 180 4.49 -18.54 -1.08
C GLU A 180 5.83 -18.57 -0.35
N ASN A 181 6.93 -18.57 -1.07
CA ASN A 181 8.28 -18.55 -0.50
C ASN A 181 8.55 -17.29 0.33
N HIS A 182 8.02 -16.16 -0.10
CA HIS A 182 8.16 -14.89 0.61
C HIS A 182 7.10 -14.66 1.69
N LYS A 183 6.03 -15.49 1.75
CA LYS A 183 4.87 -15.32 2.64
C LYS A 183 4.21 -13.95 2.55
N GLN A 184 4.33 -13.32 1.40
CA GLN A 184 3.79 -11.99 1.14
C GLN A 184 3.66 -11.75 -0.36
N ILE A 185 2.54 -11.15 -0.74
CA ILE A 185 2.34 -10.52 -2.04
C ILE A 185 2.58 -9.03 -1.82
N ASP A 186 3.54 -8.43 -2.53
CA ASP A 186 3.87 -7.00 -2.44
C ASP A 186 4.23 -6.52 -3.85
N ILE A 187 3.27 -5.90 -4.53
CA ILE A 187 3.39 -5.40 -5.91
C ILE A 187 3.10 -3.92 -5.88
N LEU A 188 4.11 -3.09 -6.14
CA LEU A 188 4.03 -1.67 -5.86
C LEU A 188 4.81 -0.77 -6.82
N LYS A 189 4.42 0.50 -6.85
CA LYS A 189 5.20 1.63 -7.33
C LYS A 189 5.67 2.46 -6.13
N ALA A 190 6.86 3.03 -6.24
CA ALA A 190 7.45 3.87 -5.20
C ALA A 190 7.94 5.19 -5.79
N TRP A 191 7.67 6.29 -5.07
CA TRP A 191 8.13 7.64 -5.38
C TRP A 191 9.06 8.13 -4.28
N LYS A 192 10.18 8.75 -4.65
CA LYS A 192 11.09 9.37 -3.67
C LYS A 192 10.42 10.58 -3.03
N VAL A 193 10.71 10.86 -1.77
CA VAL A 193 10.15 12.02 -1.04
C VAL A 193 10.43 13.35 -1.73
N GLY A 194 11.54 13.48 -2.46
CA GLY A 194 11.87 14.67 -3.25
C GLY A 194 11.12 14.80 -4.58
N ASP A 195 10.29 13.84 -4.97
CA ASP A 195 9.55 13.91 -6.23
C ASP A 195 8.46 15.01 -6.15
N PRO A 196 8.47 16.00 -7.07
CA PRO A 196 7.50 17.10 -7.07
C PRO A 196 6.03 16.64 -7.18
N ILE A 197 5.78 15.49 -7.77
CA ILE A 197 4.41 14.96 -7.93
C ILE A 197 3.73 14.73 -6.57
N LEU A 198 4.48 14.43 -5.53
CA LEU A 198 3.94 14.18 -4.19
C LEU A 198 3.21 15.41 -3.60
N ARG A 199 3.62 16.61 -4.01
CA ARG A 199 3.03 17.90 -3.59
C ARG A 199 1.89 18.36 -4.51
N ASN A 200 1.61 17.60 -5.55
CA ASN A 200 0.62 17.96 -6.56
C ASN A 200 -0.71 17.23 -6.27
N PRO A 201 -1.87 17.89 -6.41
CA PRO A 201 -3.18 17.23 -6.35
C PRO A 201 -3.29 16.03 -7.30
N ASN A 202 -2.61 16.07 -8.45
CA ASN A 202 -2.58 14.97 -9.42
C ASN A 202 -1.90 13.71 -8.90
N PHE A 203 -1.24 13.74 -7.75
CA PHE A 203 -0.69 12.52 -7.15
C PHE A 203 -1.78 11.49 -6.82
N ALA A 204 -2.99 11.92 -6.50
CA ALA A 204 -4.13 11.01 -6.35
C ALA A 204 -4.40 10.23 -7.65
N ASN A 205 -4.34 10.89 -8.81
CA ASN A 205 -4.52 10.24 -10.10
C ASN A 205 -3.41 9.22 -10.42
N GLU A 206 -2.17 9.51 -10.02
CA GLU A 206 -1.06 8.55 -10.12
C GLU A 206 -1.34 7.28 -9.29
N ILE A 207 -1.82 7.43 -8.05
CA ILE A 207 -2.18 6.29 -7.20
C ILE A 207 -3.35 5.50 -7.79
N ILE A 208 -4.39 6.20 -8.23
CA ILE A 208 -5.56 5.57 -8.87
C ILE A 208 -5.13 4.78 -10.11
N SER A 209 -4.23 5.33 -10.92
CA SER A 209 -3.68 4.63 -12.09
C SER A 209 -2.96 3.35 -11.67
N VAL A 210 -2.14 3.37 -10.61
CA VAL A 210 -1.49 2.16 -10.08
C VAL A 210 -2.51 1.12 -9.65
N PHE A 211 -3.56 1.52 -8.97
CA PHE A 211 -4.60 0.60 -8.51
C PHE A 211 -5.40 0.01 -9.67
N MET A 212 -5.71 0.82 -10.68
CA MET A 212 -6.44 0.36 -11.87
C MET A 212 -5.61 -0.62 -12.71
N GLU A 213 -4.30 -0.42 -12.84
CA GLU A 213 -3.39 -1.37 -13.50
C GLU A 213 -3.29 -2.71 -12.74
N LEU A 214 -3.43 -2.68 -11.41
CA LEU A 214 -3.44 -3.88 -10.58
C LEU A 214 -4.83 -4.53 -10.45
N MET A 215 -5.89 -3.86 -10.90
CA MET A 215 -7.26 -4.36 -10.77
C MET A 215 -7.50 -5.72 -11.45
N PRO A 216 -6.95 -6.02 -12.63
CA PRO A 216 -7.07 -7.36 -13.22
C PRO A 216 -6.47 -8.44 -12.33
N LEU A 217 -5.32 -8.19 -11.69
CA LEU A 217 -4.75 -9.13 -10.72
C LEU A 217 -5.59 -9.22 -9.45
N TYR A 218 -6.07 -8.07 -8.95
CA TYR A 218 -6.94 -8.00 -7.78
C TYR A 218 -8.18 -8.90 -7.96
N ARG A 219 -8.83 -8.87 -9.13
CA ARG A 219 -9.96 -9.73 -9.47
C ARG A 219 -9.62 -11.22 -9.46
N ILE A 220 -8.46 -11.60 -9.94
CA ILE A 220 -8.02 -12.99 -9.96
C ILE A 220 -7.84 -13.53 -8.54
N ILE A 221 -7.24 -12.74 -7.65
CA ILE A 221 -6.78 -13.21 -6.35
C ILE A 221 -7.71 -12.88 -5.18
N SER A 222 -8.73 -12.05 -5.39
CA SER A 222 -9.72 -11.71 -4.36
C SER A 222 -10.86 -12.74 -4.33
N ASN A 223 -11.23 -13.15 -3.13
CA ASN A 223 -12.44 -13.98 -2.98
C ASN A 223 -13.68 -13.16 -3.34
N PRO A 224 -14.52 -13.60 -4.29
CA PRO A 224 -15.76 -12.90 -4.66
C PRO A 224 -16.71 -12.65 -3.49
N GLU A 225 -16.75 -13.56 -2.52
CA GLU A 225 -17.64 -13.45 -1.34
C GLU A 225 -17.38 -12.22 -0.45
N VAL A 226 -16.24 -11.55 -0.60
CA VAL A 226 -15.96 -10.33 0.18
C VAL A 226 -16.63 -9.08 -0.41
N PHE A 227 -17.24 -9.19 -1.59
CA PHE A 227 -17.93 -8.10 -2.28
C PHE A 227 -19.45 -8.17 -2.18
N ASP A 228 -19.99 -9.32 -1.76
CA ASP A 228 -21.42 -9.54 -1.49
C ASP A 228 -21.77 -9.10 -0.06
#